data_62cbcec09dfef5eb82e6bbfd3e1ee130
#
_entry.id   62cbcec09dfef5eb82e6bbfd3e1ee130
#
_cell.length_a   1.000
_cell.length_b   1.000
_cell.length_c   1.000
_cell.angle_alpha   90.00
_cell.angle_beta   90.00
_cell.angle_gamma   90.00
#
_symmetry.space_group_name_H-M   'P 1'
#
loop_
_entity.id
_entity.type
_entity.pdbx_description
1 polymer ?
#
loop_
_entity_poly.entity_id
_entity_poly.type
_entity_poly.pdbx_seq_one_letter_code
_entity_poly.pdbx_strand_id
1 'polypeptide(L)'
;LKDYFDTGFAQNHNVSVSNVTDKSHFRASFGSSNNKGVFPNEKLNRINLDLNAGMEMNKYLSMDGKISLSRTKAEDRPYFGTYGAIAQLMGIPNNIRLDDLKQYSTDGNAHVNWTGPTAGIRNPYYVLNQRHNSDERWRAFGYYGMKINFTDWLHLSAKYAFDYYRTRIEETNAGDGINGESSIKDIT
;
A
#
# COMPACT_ATOMS: atom_id res chain seq x y z
N LEU A 1 -10.18 -25.80 -2.16
CA LEU A 1 -9.23 -24.68 -2.31
C LEU A 1 -9.92 -23.38 -2.76
N LYS A 2 -10.87 -23.45 -3.71
CA LYS A 2 -11.57 -22.27 -4.21
C LYS A 2 -12.28 -21.47 -3.11
N ASP A 3 -12.84 -22.16 -2.13
CA ASP A 3 -13.62 -21.54 -1.04
C ASP A 3 -12.75 -20.84 0.02
N TYR A 4 -11.42 -20.93 -0.11
CA TYR A 4 -10.47 -20.19 0.72
C TYR A 4 -10.23 -18.78 0.22
N PHE A 5 -10.41 -18.55 -1.07
CA PHE A 5 -10.10 -17.26 -1.71
C PHE A 5 -11.36 -16.42 -1.90
N ASP A 6 -11.21 -15.13 -1.73
CA ASP A 6 -12.23 -14.14 -2.04
C ASP A 6 -12.23 -13.77 -3.53
N THR A 7 -13.32 -13.14 -3.97
CA THR A 7 -13.33 -12.49 -5.27
C THR A 7 -12.61 -11.15 -5.15
N GLY A 8 -11.53 -10.97 -5.90
CA GLY A 8 -10.82 -9.69 -5.98
C GLY A 8 -11.70 -8.62 -6.64
N PHE A 9 -11.58 -7.40 -6.14
CA PHE A 9 -12.30 -6.25 -6.67
C PHE A 9 -11.39 -5.03 -6.71
N ALA A 10 -11.35 -4.32 -7.85
CA ALA A 10 -10.56 -3.11 -8.03
C ALA A 10 -11.44 -1.95 -8.50
N GLN A 11 -11.30 -0.81 -7.84
CA GLN A 11 -12.04 0.39 -8.15
C GLN A 11 -11.09 1.58 -8.22
N ASN A 12 -11.08 2.26 -9.38
CA ASN A 12 -10.22 3.41 -9.62
C ASN A 12 -11.06 4.62 -10.04
N HIS A 13 -10.84 5.73 -9.37
CA HIS A 13 -11.47 7.00 -9.67
C HIS A 13 -10.40 8.04 -9.91
N ASN A 14 -10.58 8.85 -10.94
CA ASN A 14 -9.71 10.00 -11.21
C ASN A 14 -10.55 11.17 -11.69
N VAL A 15 -10.29 12.33 -11.09
CA VAL A 15 -10.90 13.59 -11.47
C VAL A 15 -9.79 14.60 -11.68
N SER A 16 -9.85 15.33 -12.78
CA SER A 16 -8.88 16.39 -13.05
C SER A 16 -9.56 17.62 -13.63
N VAL A 17 -9.00 18.75 -13.29
CA VAL A 17 -9.34 20.05 -13.87
C VAL A 17 -8.06 20.67 -14.41
N SER A 18 -8.15 21.26 -15.58
CA SER A 18 -7.01 21.94 -16.20
C SER A 18 -7.47 23.17 -16.97
N ASN A 19 -6.61 24.16 -17.01
CA ASN A 19 -6.76 25.33 -17.85
C ASN A 19 -5.42 25.69 -18.48
N VAL A 20 -5.47 26.14 -19.70
CA VAL A 20 -4.29 26.59 -20.46
C VAL A 20 -4.65 27.90 -21.15
N THR A 21 -3.78 28.88 -21.00
CA THR A 21 -3.82 30.16 -21.70
C THR A 21 -2.50 30.37 -22.43
N ASP A 22 -2.38 31.42 -23.21
CA ASP A 22 -1.11 31.74 -23.92
C ASP A 22 0.07 31.94 -22.95
N LYS A 23 -0.18 32.33 -21.68
CA LYS A 23 0.86 32.67 -20.71
C LYS A 23 0.86 31.80 -19.47
N SER A 24 -0.10 30.91 -19.32
CA SER A 24 -0.18 30.09 -18.11
C SER A 24 -0.84 28.75 -18.39
N HIS A 25 -0.44 27.76 -17.61
CA HIS A 25 -1.13 26.48 -17.54
C HIS A 25 -1.32 26.07 -16.09
N PHE A 26 -2.39 25.35 -15.87
CA PHE A 26 -2.72 24.80 -14.58
C PHE A 26 -3.40 23.44 -14.76
N ARG A 27 -3.03 22.49 -13.93
CA ARG A 27 -3.71 21.20 -13.82
C ARG A 27 -3.72 20.74 -12.38
N ALA A 28 -4.89 20.41 -11.86
CA ALA A 28 -5.06 19.69 -10.61
C ALA A 28 -5.74 18.36 -10.89
N SER A 29 -5.27 17.30 -10.28
CA SER A 29 -5.91 15.99 -10.38
C SER A 29 -5.93 15.29 -9.03
N PHE A 30 -7.02 14.58 -8.78
CA PHE A 30 -7.23 13.72 -7.63
C PHE A 30 -7.52 12.30 -8.11
N GLY A 31 -6.80 11.33 -7.57
CA GLY A 31 -6.98 9.92 -7.86
C GLY A 31 -7.22 9.12 -6.58
N SER A 32 -8.14 8.17 -6.65
CA SER A 32 -8.38 7.18 -5.59
C SER A 32 -8.45 5.80 -6.20
N SER A 33 -7.72 4.86 -5.60
CA SER A 33 -7.69 3.45 -6.00
C SER A 33 -7.94 2.59 -4.76
N ASN A 34 -8.99 1.77 -4.81
CA ASN A 34 -9.36 0.85 -3.75
C ASN A 34 -9.38 -0.57 -4.34
N ASN A 35 -8.51 -1.42 -3.85
CA ASN A 35 -8.38 -2.79 -4.30
C ASN A 35 -8.58 -3.74 -3.12
N LYS A 36 -9.47 -4.71 -3.29
CA LYS A 36 -9.58 -5.90 -2.45
C LYS A 36 -8.89 -7.05 -3.19
N GLY A 37 -7.91 -7.67 -2.56
CA GLY A 37 -7.19 -8.81 -3.12
C GLY A 37 -8.04 -10.08 -3.19
N VAL A 38 -7.47 -11.13 -3.74
CA VAL A 38 -8.07 -12.46 -3.77
C VAL A 38 -7.84 -13.22 -2.46
N PHE A 39 -6.84 -12.81 -1.67
CA PHE A 39 -6.67 -13.31 -0.31
C PHE A 39 -7.64 -12.61 0.62
N PRO A 40 -8.30 -13.37 1.51
CA PRO A 40 -9.15 -12.76 2.53
C PRO A 40 -8.35 -11.71 3.33
N ASN A 41 -9.02 -10.62 3.69
CA ASN A 41 -8.47 -9.46 4.42
C ASN A 41 -7.51 -8.55 3.61
N GLU A 42 -6.95 -9.00 2.48
CA GLU A 42 -6.02 -8.21 1.69
C GLU A 42 -6.68 -6.95 1.11
N LYS A 43 -6.11 -5.78 1.41
CA LYS A 43 -6.58 -4.49 0.89
C LYS A 43 -5.40 -3.61 0.49
N LEU A 44 -5.59 -2.86 -0.59
CA LEU A 44 -4.67 -1.82 -1.02
C LEU A 44 -5.46 -0.56 -1.37
N ASN A 45 -5.21 0.50 -0.61
CA ASN A 45 -5.82 1.80 -0.80
C ASN A 45 -4.75 2.82 -1.20
N ARG A 46 -5.00 3.58 -2.26
CA ARG A 46 -4.12 4.65 -2.72
C ARG A 46 -4.90 5.91 -3.01
N ILE A 47 -4.38 7.02 -2.54
CA ILE A 47 -4.87 8.36 -2.85
C ILE A 47 -3.71 9.17 -3.41
N ASN A 48 -3.95 9.88 -4.50
CA ASN A 48 -2.98 10.77 -5.14
C ASN A 48 -3.60 12.14 -5.35
N LEU A 49 -2.82 13.17 -5.11
CA LEU A 49 -3.12 14.55 -5.46
C LEU A 49 -1.94 15.11 -6.25
N ASP A 50 -2.19 15.55 -7.47
CA ASP A 50 -1.20 16.14 -8.34
C ASP A 50 -1.60 17.56 -8.72
N LEU A 51 -0.68 18.48 -8.53
CA LEU A 51 -0.80 19.87 -8.94
C LEU A 51 0.36 20.21 -9.86
N ASN A 52 0.04 20.83 -11.00
CA ASN A 52 1.02 21.33 -11.94
C ASN A 52 0.59 22.72 -12.38
N ALA A 53 1.46 23.68 -12.31
CA ALA A 53 1.18 25.03 -12.74
C ALA A 53 2.44 25.68 -13.30
N GLY A 54 2.25 26.52 -14.31
CA GLY A 54 3.31 27.37 -14.83
C GLY A 54 2.75 28.64 -15.42
N MET A 55 3.55 29.68 -15.39
CA MET A 55 3.16 30.98 -15.91
C MET A 55 4.35 31.78 -16.44
N GLU A 56 4.11 32.53 -17.49
CA GLU A 56 4.96 33.60 -17.97
C GLU A 56 4.50 34.92 -17.34
N MET A 57 5.16 35.37 -16.29
CA MET A 57 4.82 36.62 -15.59
C MET A 57 5.02 37.84 -16.51
N ASN A 58 6.09 37.81 -17.27
CA ASN A 58 6.43 38.81 -18.30
C ASN A 58 7.48 38.22 -19.27
N LYS A 59 7.95 39.01 -20.23
CA LYS A 59 8.98 38.59 -21.21
C LYS A 59 10.32 38.16 -20.59
N TYR A 60 10.58 38.52 -19.33
CA TYR A 60 11.82 38.23 -18.65
C TYR A 60 11.73 37.06 -17.69
N LEU A 61 10.54 36.77 -17.14
CA LEU A 61 10.39 35.82 -16.05
C LEU A 61 9.29 34.83 -16.33
N SER A 62 9.62 33.54 -16.31
CA SER A 62 8.69 32.43 -16.30
C SER A 62 8.96 31.49 -15.14
N MET A 63 7.91 30.90 -14.61
CA MET A 63 7.93 29.97 -13.49
C MET A 63 7.10 28.74 -13.82
N ASP A 64 7.55 27.59 -13.37
CA ASP A 64 6.80 26.34 -13.46
C ASP A 64 7.02 25.50 -12.21
N GLY A 65 6.02 24.68 -11.86
CA GLY A 65 6.14 23.84 -10.71
C GLY A 65 5.15 22.67 -10.73
N LYS A 66 5.57 21.62 -10.06
CA LYS A 66 4.75 20.42 -9.83
C LYS A 66 4.90 19.97 -8.39
N ILE A 67 3.78 19.60 -7.77
CA ILE A 67 3.75 18.86 -6.52
C ILE A 67 2.83 17.65 -6.66
N SER A 68 3.30 16.52 -6.19
CA SER A 68 2.57 15.27 -6.12
C SER A 68 2.57 14.78 -4.68
N LEU A 69 1.40 14.54 -4.14
CA LEU A 69 1.19 13.94 -2.82
C LEU A 69 0.54 12.59 -3.01
N SER A 70 1.04 11.57 -2.34
CA SER A 70 0.42 10.25 -2.38
C SER A 70 0.44 9.59 -1.02
N ARG A 71 -0.65 8.86 -0.74
CA ARG A 71 -0.76 7.96 0.39
C ARG A 71 -1.12 6.58 -0.14
N THR A 72 -0.33 5.59 0.22
CA THR A 72 -0.61 4.19 -0.09
C THR A 72 -0.68 3.43 1.22
N LYS A 73 -1.77 2.71 1.45
CA LYS A 73 -1.95 1.81 2.60
C LYS A 73 -2.27 0.42 2.08
N ALA A 74 -1.46 -0.56 2.46
CA ALA A 74 -1.73 -1.96 2.22
C ALA A 74 -1.96 -2.65 3.56
N GLU A 75 -2.92 -3.56 3.60
CA GLU A 75 -3.31 -4.34 4.77
C GLU A 75 -3.32 -5.82 4.39
N ASP A 76 -2.85 -6.64 5.30
CA ASP A 76 -2.88 -8.10 5.24
C ASP A 76 -2.35 -8.68 3.92
N ARG A 77 -1.20 -8.18 3.47
CA ARG A 77 -0.51 -8.75 2.32
C ARG A 77 -0.14 -10.20 2.58
N PRO A 78 -0.40 -11.11 1.63
CA PRO A 78 -0.08 -12.51 1.81
C PRO A 78 1.43 -12.70 2.01
N TYR A 79 1.78 -13.40 3.07
CA TYR A 79 3.15 -13.82 3.33
C TYR A 79 3.42 -15.15 2.63
N PHE A 80 4.41 -15.18 1.75
CA PHE A 80 4.76 -16.36 0.93
C PHE A 80 5.83 -17.27 1.56
N GLY A 81 6.28 -16.99 2.78
CA GLY A 81 7.23 -17.84 3.49
C GLY A 81 6.58 -19.15 4.00
N THR A 82 7.41 -20.07 4.50
CA THR A 82 7.01 -21.40 5.00
C THR A 82 5.85 -21.34 6.01
N TYR A 83 5.80 -20.30 6.83
CA TYR A 83 4.73 -20.09 7.83
C TYR A 83 3.59 -19.20 7.33
N GLY A 84 3.57 -18.84 6.05
CA GLY A 84 2.50 -18.08 5.45
C GLY A 84 1.26 -18.93 5.18
N ALA A 85 0.08 -18.29 5.16
CA ALA A 85 -1.20 -18.98 4.96
C ALA A 85 -1.25 -19.85 3.68
N ILE A 86 -0.58 -19.40 2.61
CA ILE A 86 -0.53 -20.14 1.33
C ILE A 86 0.26 -21.45 1.48
N ALA A 87 1.45 -21.40 2.08
CA ALA A 87 2.26 -22.59 2.28
C ALA A 87 1.56 -23.59 3.19
N GLN A 88 0.88 -23.10 4.22
CA GLN A 88 0.08 -23.93 5.11
C GLN A 88 -1.13 -24.55 4.39
N LEU A 89 -1.82 -23.77 3.53
CA LEU A 89 -2.92 -24.25 2.71
C LEU A 89 -2.50 -25.37 1.74
N MET A 90 -1.32 -25.22 1.12
CA MET A 90 -0.76 -26.23 0.20
C MET A 90 -0.30 -27.51 0.93
N GLY A 91 0.00 -27.41 2.21
CA GLY A 91 0.40 -28.54 3.06
C GLY A 91 -0.76 -29.37 3.62
N ILE A 92 -2.01 -28.98 3.38
CA ILE A 92 -3.20 -29.70 3.89
C ILE A 92 -3.37 -31.03 3.15
N PRO A 93 -3.44 -32.17 3.84
CA PRO A 93 -3.77 -33.45 3.23
C PRO A 93 -5.16 -33.46 2.61
N ASN A 94 -5.35 -34.18 1.51
CA ASN A 94 -6.61 -34.21 0.76
C ASN A 94 -7.80 -34.80 1.54
N ASN A 95 -7.57 -35.50 2.64
CA ASN A 95 -8.61 -36.06 3.52
C ASN A 95 -9.12 -35.06 4.56
N ILE A 96 -8.54 -33.86 4.63
CA ILE A 96 -8.98 -32.79 5.54
C ILE A 96 -9.87 -31.80 4.79
N ARG A 97 -11.04 -31.52 5.33
CA ARG A 97 -11.96 -30.56 4.75
C ARG A 97 -11.60 -29.15 5.23
N LEU A 98 -11.54 -28.19 4.30
CA LEU A 98 -11.27 -26.80 4.63
C LEU A 98 -12.32 -26.20 5.58
N ASP A 99 -13.56 -26.62 5.47
CA ASP A 99 -14.64 -26.13 6.34
C ASP A 99 -14.41 -26.47 7.81
N ASP A 100 -13.80 -27.62 8.10
CA ASP A 100 -13.49 -28.04 9.46
C ASP A 100 -12.38 -27.18 10.09
N LEU A 101 -11.58 -26.49 9.26
CA LEU A 101 -10.51 -25.60 9.68
C LEU A 101 -10.96 -24.15 9.91
N LYS A 102 -12.19 -23.78 9.54
CA LYS A 102 -12.72 -22.43 9.73
C LYS A 102 -12.85 -22.10 11.22
N GLN A 103 -13.08 -23.07 12.07
CA GLN A 103 -13.01 -22.92 13.52
C GLN A 103 -11.54 -23.01 13.96
N TYR A 104 -10.75 -22.01 13.61
CA TYR A 104 -9.31 -22.01 13.76
C TYR A 104 -8.81 -21.76 15.19
N SER A 105 -9.66 -21.30 16.10
CA SER A 105 -9.31 -20.96 17.49
C SER A 105 -10.39 -21.39 18.45
N THR A 106 -9.97 -21.88 19.60
CA THR A 106 -10.82 -22.10 20.77
C THR A 106 -10.37 -21.13 21.88
N ASP A 107 -11.33 -20.53 22.59
CA ASP A 107 -11.10 -19.64 23.73
C ASP A 107 -10.15 -18.45 23.46
N GLY A 108 -10.18 -17.97 22.20
CA GLY A 108 -9.47 -16.76 21.78
C GLY A 108 -7.98 -16.93 21.45
N ASN A 109 -7.30 -17.98 21.92
CA ASN A 109 -5.85 -18.13 21.75
C ASN A 109 -5.38 -19.52 21.37
N ALA A 110 -6.18 -20.57 21.52
CA ALA A 110 -5.76 -21.91 21.19
C ALA A 110 -5.94 -22.20 19.69
N HIS A 111 -4.86 -22.56 19.06
CA HIS A 111 -4.80 -22.92 17.66
C HIS A 111 -5.43 -24.31 17.42
N VAL A 112 -6.48 -24.36 16.62
CA VAL A 112 -7.10 -25.62 16.19
C VAL A 112 -6.45 -26.10 14.91
N ASN A 113 -5.83 -27.27 14.94
CA ASN A 113 -5.16 -27.86 13.79
C ASN A 113 -5.39 -29.37 13.71
N TRP A 114 -5.24 -29.94 12.51
CA TRP A 114 -5.39 -31.39 12.26
C TRP A 114 -4.15 -32.20 12.66
N THR A 115 -3.00 -31.56 12.91
CA THR A 115 -1.74 -32.22 13.21
C THR A 115 -1.40 -32.24 14.70
N GLY A 116 -2.20 -31.62 15.54
CA GLY A 116 -1.88 -31.39 16.96
C GLY A 116 -0.87 -30.23 17.19
N PRO A 117 -0.64 -29.87 18.46
CA PRO A 117 0.06 -28.62 18.81
C PRO A 117 1.56 -28.61 18.54
N THR A 118 2.19 -29.74 18.35
CA THR A 118 3.66 -29.85 18.21
C THR A 118 4.18 -29.85 16.77
N ALA A 119 3.31 -29.93 15.78
CA ALA A 119 3.73 -29.87 14.40
C ALA A 119 3.91 -28.41 13.97
N GLY A 120 5.01 -28.09 13.30
CA GLY A 120 5.26 -26.76 12.75
C GLY A 120 4.29 -26.30 11.64
N ILE A 121 3.21 -27.07 11.45
CA ILE A 121 2.12 -26.80 10.51
C ILE A 121 1.00 -26.07 11.26
N ARG A 122 0.49 -25.00 10.68
CA ARG A 122 -0.53 -24.17 11.25
C ARG A 122 -1.82 -24.22 10.43
N ASN A 123 -2.95 -24.02 11.08
CA ASN A 123 -4.21 -23.82 10.39
C ASN A 123 -4.11 -22.55 9.52
N PRO A 124 -4.36 -22.61 8.20
CA PRO A 124 -4.25 -21.45 7.32
C PRO A 124 -5.23 -20.32 7.67
N TYR A 125 -6.41 -20.63 8.22
CA TYR A 125 -7.34 -19.62 8.70
C TYR A 125 -6.85 -18.95 10.00
N TYR A 126 -6.13 -19.67 10.86
CA TYR A 126 -5.49 -19.08 12.02
C TYR A 126 -4.42 -18.07 11.59
N VAL A 127 -3.52 -18.45 10.67
CA VAL A 127 -2.49 -17.56 10.14
C VAL A 127 -3.11 -16.33 9.51
N LEU A 128 -4.19 -16.48 8.74
CA LEU A 128 -4.90 -15.41 8.05
C LEU A 128 -5.53 -14.39 9.02
N ASN A 129 -6.09 -14.86 10.14
CA ASN A 129 -6.88 -14.03 11.04
C ASN A 129 -6.12 -13.57 12.30
N GLN A 130 -4.92 -14.11 12.54
CA GLN A 130 -4.13 -13.81 13.73
C GLN A 130 -2.78 -13.16 13.41
N ARG A 131 -2.42 -13.11 12.15
CA ARG A 131 -1.23 -12.42 11.67
C ARG A 131 -1.65 -11.28 10.76
N HIS A 132 -1.48 -10.08 11.25
CA HIS A 132 -1.80 -8.89 10.48
C HIS A 132 -0.52 -8.14 10.14
N ASN A 133 -0.45 -7.66 8.94
CA ASN A 133 0.58 -6.72 8.52
C ASN A 133 -0.07 -5.53 7.82
N SER A 134 0.46 -4.37 8.07
CA SER A 134 0.09 -3.19 7.31
C SER A 134 1.31 -2.36 6.99
N ASP A 135 1.34 -1.80 5.82
CA ASP A 135 2.30 -0.77 5.45
C ASP A 135 1.58 0.47 4.93
N GLU A 136 1.95 1.59 5.49
CA GLU A 136 1.43 2.88 5.07
C GLU A 136 2.60 3.76 4.63
N ARG A 137 2.52 4.25 3.39
CA ARG A 137 3.50 5.16 2.81
C ARG A 137 2.87 6.48 2.42
N TRP A 138 3.45 7.55 2.95
CA TRP A 138 3.22 8.91 2.50
C TRP A 138 4.41 9.36 1.67
N ARG A 139 4.15 10.00 0.53
CA ARG A 139 5.19 10.58 -0.31
C ARG A 139 4.75 11.93 -0.82
N ALA A 140 5.65 12.88 -0.74
CA ALA A 140 5.53 14.20 -1.32
C ALA A 140 6.74 14.45 -2.22
N PHE A 141 6.54 14.67 -3.50
CA PHE A 141 7.63 14.98 -4.42
C PHE A 141 7.19 16.05 -5.40
N GLY A 142 8.18 16.77 -5.89
CA GLY A 142 7.88 17.84 -6.82
C GLY A 142 9.11 18.63 -7.21
N TYR A 143 8.84 19.70 -7.94
CA TYR A 143 9.85 20.65 -8.31
C TYR A 143 9.23 22.05 -8.46
N TYR A 144 10.10 23.03 -8.36
CA TYR A 144 9.86 24.41 -8.71
C TYR A 144 10.98 24.87 -9.66
N GLY A 145 10.59 25.43 -10.80
CA GLY A 145 11.48 25.95 -11.83
C GLY A 145 11.27 27.45 -12.04
N MET A 146 12.35 28.13 -12.30
CA MET A 146 12.35 29.55 -12.69
C MET A 146 13.29 29.75 -13.87
N LYS A 147 12.85 30.52 -14.84
CA LYS A 147 13.67 30.95 -15.99
C LYS A 147 13.63 32.47 -16.08
N ILE A 148 14.82 33.09 -16.13
CA ILE A 148 14.99 34.52 -16.32
C ILE A 148 15.69 34.73 -17.67
N ASN A 149 15.08 35.48 -18.54
CA ASN A 149 15.64 35.89 -19.81
C ASN A 149 16.19 37.33 -19.65
N PHE A 150 17.51 37.50 -19.66
CA PHE A 150 18.14 38.81 -19.56
C PHE A 150 18.18 39.53 -20.92
N THR A 151 18.44 38.76 -21.97
CA THR A 151 18.46 39.18 -23.37
C THR A 151 17.90 38.06 -24.23
N ASP A 152 17.78 38.26 -25.53
CA ASP A 152 17.31 37.24 -26.49
C ASP A 152 18.26 36.04 -26.58
N TRP A 153 19.53 36.22 -26.23
CA TRP A 153 20.56 35.18 -26.28
C TRP A 153 21.03 34.70 -24.91
N LEU A 154 20.72 35.41 -23.80
CA LEU A 154 21.16 35.06 -22.46
C LEU A 154 19.98 34.80 -21.53
N HIS A 155 19.92 33.58 -21.02
CA HIS A 155 18.93 33.19 -20.03
C HIS A 155 19.57 32.39 -18.88
N LEU A 156 18.97 32.49 -17.70
CA LEU A 156 19.29 31.70 -16.52
C LEU A 156 18.09 30.83 -16.17
N SER A 157 18.32 29.54 -15.99
CA SER A 157 17.29 28.60 -15.51
C SER A 157 17.76 27.99 -14.19
N ALA A 158 16.89 28.02 -13.19
CA ALA A 158 17.09 27.37 -11.91
C ALA A 158 15.94 26.41 -11.64
N LYS A 159 16.25 25.21 -11.15
CA LYS A 159 15.27 24.21 -10.77
C LYS A 159 15.61 23.59 -9.44
N TYR A 160 14.67 23.62 -8.52
CA TYR A 160 14.74 22.92 -7.25
C TYR A 160 13.77 21.76 -7.26
N ALA A 161 14.25 20.56 -6.92
CA ALA A 161 13.42 19.37 -6.85
C ALA A 161 13.54 18.75 -5.46
N PHE A 162 12.45 18.17 -4.98
CA PHE A 162 12.42 17.46 -3.70
C PHE A 162 11.63 16.15 -3.84
N ASP A 163 12.02 15.17 -3.03
CA ASP A 163 11.30 13.91 -2.85
C ASP A 163 11.43 13.51 -1.37
N TYR A 164 10.31 13.45 -0.71
CA TYR A 164 10.21 13.05 0.69
C TYR A 164 9.20 11.92 0.82
N TYR A 165 9.56 10.87 1.54
CA TYR A 165 8.63 9.80 1.88
C TYR A 165 8.83 9.36 3.33
N ARG A 166 7.73 8.88 3.90
CA ARG A 166 7.68 8.20 5.19
C ARG A 166 6.91 6.90 5.02
N THR A 167 7.48 5.80 5.49
CA THR A 167 6.81 4.49 5.51
C THR A 167 6.68 4.04 6.96
N ARG A 168 5.47 3.61 7.32
CA ARG A 168 5.19 2.94 8.60
C ARG A 168 4.81 1.50 8.28
N ILE A 169 5.47 0.55 8.92
CA ILE A 169 5.19 -0.88 8.82
C ILE A 169 4.76 -1.36 10.19
N GLU A 170 3.61 -2.02 10.25
CA GLU A 170 3.08 -2.63 11.46
C GLU A 170 2.88 -4.12 11.21
N GLU A 171 3.45 -4.96 12.06
CA GLU A 171 3.25 -6.40 12.05
C GLU A 171 2.76 -6.83 13.42
N THR A 172 1.60 -7.48 13.44
CA THR A 172 1.03 -8.07 14.64
C THR A 172 0.96 -9.57 14.46
N ASN A 173 1.58 -10.31 15.37
CA ASN A 173 1.48 -11.75 15.45
C ASN A 173 0.81 -12.10 16.76
N ALA A 174 -0.37 -12.71 16.72
CA ALA A 174 -0.89 -13.34 17.92
C ALA A 174 0.01 -14.53 18.28
N GLY A 175 0.40 -14.61 19.52
CA GLY A 175 1.16 -15.76 20.03
C GLY A 175 0.33 -17.02 19.87
N ASP A 176 0.87 -17.99 19.15
CA ASP A 176 0.20 -19.27 18.88
C ASP A 176 0.21 -20.23 20.08
N GLY A 177 0.54 -19.72 21.26
CA GLY A 177 0.68 -20.54 22.49
C GLY A 177 1.87 -21.50 22.48
N ILE A 178 2.54 -21.62 21.32
CA ILE A 178 3.68 -22.55 21.16
C ILE A 178 5.00 -21.85 21.49
N ASN A 179 5.11 -20.54 21.31
CA ASN A 179 6.31 -19.76 21.60
C ASN A 179 6.01 -18.32 22.05
N GLY A 180 5.13 -18.04 22.94
CA GLY A 180 4.98 -16.84 23.77
C GLY A 180 5.48 -15.47 23.30
N GLU A 181 5.63 -15.19 22.00
CA GLU A 181 6.15 -13.93 21.53
C GLU A 181 5.09 -13.11 20.76
N SER A 182 4.58 -12.12 21.47
CA SER A 182 3.94 -10.96 20.84
C SER A 182 5.05 -9.94 20.53
N SER A 183 5.40 -9.76 19.27
CA SER A 183 6.33 -8.70 18.88
C SER A 183 5.62 -7.66 17.98
N ILE A 184 5.45 -6.46 18.53
CA ILE A 184 5.14 -5.28 17.74
C ILE A 184 6.49 -4.69 17.32
N LYS A 185 6.78 -4.65 16.02
CA LYS A 185 7.92 -3.92 15.48
C LYS A 185 7.43 -2.65 14.81
N ASP A 186 7.64 -1.52 15.45
CA ASP A 186 7.58 -0.22 14.80
C ASP A 186 8.95 0.07 14.16
N ILE A 187 8.98 0.21 12.85
CA ILE A 187 10.14 0.67 12.09
C ILE A 187 9.79 2.07 11.55
N THR A 188 10.28 3.08 12.24
CA THR A 188 10.23 4.49 11.79
C THR A 188 11.41 4.82 10.87
#